data_5991c74dd91b210204acd6722ecff6d4
#
_entry.id   5991c74dd91b210204acd6722ecff6d4
#
_cell.length_a   1.000
_cell.length_b   1.000
_cell.length_c   1.000
_cell.angle_alpha   90.00
_cell.angle_beta   90.00
_cell.angle_gamma   90.00
#
_symmetry.space_group_name_H-M   'P 1'
#
loop_
_entity.id
_entity.type
_entity.pdbx_description
1 polymer ?
#
loop_
_entity_poly.entity_id
_entity_poly.type
_entity_poly.pdbx_seq_one_letter_code
_entity_poly.pdbx_strand_id
1 'polypeptide(L)'
;MNEQEKNCIFCKIAKGSIPCNKVFENKNLLGFLDIKPVSMGHLLIIPKKHVVWMQDADDKTIASAFVLAKKMMLTLKKSLKCDYVQLSVVGNEVPHFHIHLIPRYAGDKFRNFPTIEYKNKEDEKIKRKIISAL
;
A
#
# COMPACT_ATOMS: atom_id res chain seq x y z
N MET A 1 14.37 -14.56 -13.96
CA MET A 1 14.18 -13.76 -12.72
C MET A 1 15.50 -13.16 -12.30
N ASN A 2 15.51 -11.87 -12.06
CA ASN A 2 16.70 -11.20 -11.52
C ASN A 2 16.85 -11.51 -10.01
N GLU A 3 17.99 -11.13 -9.44
CA GLU A 3 18.27 -11.39 -8.02
C GLU A 3 17.28 -10.69 -7.07
N GLN A 4 16.80 -9.51 -7.44
CA GLN A 4 15.83 -8.76 -6.64
C GLN A 4 14.51 -9.53 -6.52
N GLU A 5 14.05 -10.12 -7.62
CA GLU A 5 12.85 -10.95 -7.62
C GLU A 5 13.05 -12.24 -6.81
N LYS A 6 14.20 -12.89 -6.95
CA LYS A 6 14.54 -14.13 -6.22
C LYS A 6 14.56 -13.91 -4.71
N ASN A 7 15.01 -12.74 -4.26
CA ASN A 7 15.13 -12.42 -2.85
C ASN A 7 13.90 -11.71 -2.27
N CYS A 8 12.94 -11.35 -3.12
CA CYS A 8 11.75 -10.61 -2.70
C CYS A 8 10.75 -11.53 -1.98
N ILE A 9 10.45 -11.20 -0.72
CA ILE A 9 9.50 -11.97 0.07
C ILE A 9 8.10 -11.96 -0.55
N PHE A 10 7.68 -10.82 -1.13
CA PHE A 10 6.35 -10.72 -1.76
C PHE A 10 6.28 -11.49 -3.08
N CYS A 11 7.35 -11.57 -3.85
CA CYS A 11 7.42 -12.45 -5.00
C CYS A 11 7.27 -13.93 -4.59
N LYS A 12 7.91 -14.32 -3.50
CA LYS A 12 7.81 -15.68 -2.95
C LYS A 12 6.39 -16.00 -2.47
N ILE A 13 5.73 -15.02 -1.83
CA ILE A 13 4.33 -15.14 -1.42
C ILE A 13 3.43 -15.27 -2.64
N ALA A 14 3.63 -14.43 -3.66
CA ALA A 14 2.83 -14.45 -4.89
C ALA A 14 2.94 -15.78 -5.65
N LYS A 15 4.09 -16.45 -5.56
CA LYS A 15 4.33 -17.77 -6.17
C LYS A 15 3.87 -18.94 -5.31
N GLY A 16 3.47 -18.69 -4.07
CA GLY A 16 3.08 -19.73 -3.13
C GLY A 16 4.25 -20.43 -2.44
N SER A 17 5.49 -19.93 -2.60
CA SER A 17 6.67 -20.50 -1.92
C SER A 17 6.68 -20.19 -0.43
N ILE A 18 6.07 -19.09 -0.03
CA ILE A 18 5.88 -18.70 1.37
C ILE A 18 4.38 -18.59 1.61
N PRO A 19 3.83 -19.23 2.65
CA PRO A 19 2.41 -19.15 2.95
C PRO A 19 2.01 -17.75 3.42
N CYS A 20 0.77 -17.38 3.16
CA CYS A 20 0.17 -16.12 3.64
C CYS A 20 -1.30 -16.35 3.96
N ASN A 21 -1.88 -15.43 4.73
CA ASN A 21 -3.33 -15.39 4.98
C ASN A 21 -4.00 -14.65 3.82
N LYS A 22 -4.22 -15.38 2.73
CA LYS A 22 -4.78 -14.85 1.49
C LYS A 22 -6.27 -14.52 1.65
N VAL A 23 -6.67 -13.33 1.22
CA VAL A 23 -8.08 -12.91 1.20
C VAL A 23 -8.59 -12.68 -0.21
N PHE A 24 -7.71 -12.44 -1.16
CA PHE A 24 -8.07 -12.23 -2.56
C PHE A 24 -6.92 -12.63 -3.47
N GLU A 25 -7.26 -13.19 -4.62
CA GLU A 25 -6.28 -13.48 -5.66
C GLU A 25 -6.94 -13.46 -7.03
N ASN A 26 -6.27 -12.86 -7.99
CA ASN A 26 -6.56 -13.03 -9.39
C ASN A 26 -5.25 -13.26 -10.16
N LYS A 27 -5.29 -13.21 -11.47
CA LYS A 27 -4.11 -13.44 -12.31
C LYS A 27 -2.95 -12.48 -11.99
N ASN A 28 -3.25 -11.23 -11.64
CA ASN A 28 -2.26 -10.16 -11.55
C ASN A 28 -2.04 -9.62 -10.15
N LEU A 29 -3.00 -9.80 -9.25
CA LEU A 29 -2.99 -9.19 -7.92
C LEU A 29 -3.20 -10.23 -6.82
N LEU A 30 -2.65 -9.94 -5.65
CA LEU A 30 -2.82 -10.73 -4.44
C LEU A 30 -3.14 -9.80 -3.26
N GLY A 31 -4.13 -10.17 -2.47
CA GLY A 31 -4.47 -9.51 -1.20
C GLY A 31 -4.30 -10.49 -0.04
N PHE A 32 -3.56 -10.09 0.99
CA PHE A 32 -3.29 -10.95 2.16
C PHE A 32 -3.10 -10.10 3.42
N LEU A 33 -3.26 -10.75 4.58
CA LEU A 33 -3.09 -10.07 5.86
C LEU A 33 -1.62 -9.83 6.15
N ASP A 34 -1.30 -8.65 6.68
CA ASP A 34 0.02 -8.34 7.19
C ASP A 34 0.28 -9.17 8.45
N ILE A 35 1.45 -9.81 8.54
CA ILE A 35 1.82 -10.62 9.71
C ILE A 35 2.22 -9.78 10.92
N LYS A 36 2.50 -8.49 10.73
CA LYS A 36 2.77 -7.51 11.78
C LYS A 36 1.75 -6.37 11.68
N PRO A 37 0.48 -6.64 11.97
CA PRO A 37 -0.58 -5.68 11.69
C PRO A 37 -0.53 -4.47 12.60
N VAL A 38 -0.84 -3.31 12.05
CA VAL A 38 -1.08 -2.08 12.83
C VAL A 38 -2.39 -2.21 13.61
N SER A 39 -3.38 -2.87 12.98
CA SER A 39 -4.68 -3.17 13.59
C SER A 39 -5.20 -4.48 13.04
N MET A 40 -6.23 -5.05 13.68
CA MET A 40 -6.89 -6.27 13.19
C MET A 40 -7.45 -6.04 11.79
N GLY A 41 -7.03 -6.88 10.85
CA GLY A 41 -7.45 -6.80 9.47
C GLY A 41 -6.56 -5.93 8.57
N HIS A 42 -5.39 -5.51 9.05
CA HIS A 42 -4.39 -4.82 8.23
C HIS A 42 -4.05 -5.67 7.01
N LEU A 43 -4.42 -5.21 5.85
CA LEU A 43 -4.37 -5.93 4.58
C LEU A 43 -3.32 -5.31 3.67
N LEU A 44 -2.63 -6.16 2.92
CA LEU A 44 -1.72 -5.74 1.86
C LEU A 44 -2.27 -6.15 0.50
N ILE A 45 -2.16 -5.28 -0.48
CA ILE A 45 -2.43 -5.59 -1.89
C ILE A 45 -1.12 -5.43 -2.65
N ILE A 46 -0.74 -6.46 -3.39
CA ILE A 46 0.46 -6.43 -4.21
C ILE A 46 0.15 -6.84 -5.65
N PRO A 47 0.86 -6.29 -6.65
CA PRO A 47 0.93 -6.94 -7.96
C PRO A 47 1.80 -8.18 -7.85
N LYS A 48 1.44 -9.24 -8.58
CA LYS A 48 2.26 -10.45 -8.64
C LYS A 48 3.58 -10.21 -9.37
N LYS A 49 3.54 -9.34 -10.38
CA LYS A 49 4.72 -8.88 -11.10
C LYS A 49 5.58 -8.02 -10.18
N HIS A 50 6.88 -8.26 -10.16
CA HIS A 50 7.81 -7.49 -9.34
C HIS A 50 7.97 -6.07 -9.90
N VAL A 51 7.67 -5.08 -9.08
CA VAL A 51 7.99 -3.68 -9.30
C VAL A 51 8.25 -3.07 -7.92
N VAL A 52 9.30 -2.28 -7.79
CA VAL A 52 9.72 -1.77 -6.47
C VAL A 52 8.87 -0.59 -6.05
N TRP A 53 8.78 0.44 -6.88
CA TRP A 53 8.08 1.67 -6.56
C TRP A 53 6.81 1.82 -7.37
N MET A 54 5.80 2.46 -6.77
CA MET A 54 4.54 2.72 -7.46
C MET A 54 4.73 3.45 -8.79
N GLN A 55 5.62 4.44 -8.83
CA GLN A 55 5.86 5.23 -10.04
C GLN A 55 6.48 4.43 -11.19
N ASP A 56 7.02 3.26 -10.89
CA ASP A 56 7.64 2.39 -11.90
C ASP A 56 6.66 1.32 -12.41
N ALA A 57 5.47 1.21 -11.82
CA ALA A 57 4.44 0.30 -12.29
C ALA A 57 3.70 0.91 -13.48
N ASP A 58 3.18 0.04 -14.37
CA ASP A 58 2.37 0.52 -15.47
C ASP A 58 0.98 1.01 -14.99
N ASP A 59 0.36 1.88 -15.76
CA ASP A 59 -0.91 2.52 -15.42
C ASP A 59 -2.02 1.49 -15.19
N LYS A 60 -2.03 0.41 -15.97
CA LYS A 60 -3.03 -0.65 -15.85
C LYS A 60 -2.91 -1.37 -14.50
N THR A 61 -1.70 -1.66 -14.07
CA THR A 61 -1.43 -2.26 -12.75
C THR A 61 -1.87 -1.32 -11.63
N ILE A 62 -1.53 -0.04 -11.73
CA ILE A 62 -1.94 0.98 -10.75
C ILE A 62 -3.46 1.04 -10.68
N ALA A 63 -4.13 1.18 -11.81
CA ALA A 63 -5.60 1.28 -11.87
C ALA A 63 -6.27 0.05 -11.24
N SER A 64 -5.81 -1.15 -11.60
CA SER A 64 -6.35 -2.41 -11.10
C SER A 64 -6.14 -2.55 -9.58
N ALA A 65 -4.95 -2.20 -9.09
CA ALA A 65 -4.62 -2.30 -7.67
C ALA A 65 -5.48 -1.34 -6.82
N PHE A 66 -5.69 -0.10 -7.29
CA PHE A 66 -6.49 0.87 -6.55
C PHE A 66 -8.00 0.60 -6.64
N VAL A 67 -8.49 0.06 -7.74
CA VAL A 67 -9.88 -0.41 -7.83
C VAL A 67 -10.10 -1.57 -6.84
N LEU A 68 -9.16 -2.51 -6.76
CA LEU A 68 -9.20 -3.58 -5.76
C LEU A 68 -9.14 -3.01 -4.34
N ALA A 69 -8.29 -2.02 -4.09
CA ALA A 69 -8.20 -1.35 -2.79
C ALA A 69 -9.56 -0.80 -2.36
N LYS A 70 -10.28 -0.12 -3.24
CA LYS A 70 -11.63 0.39 -2.98
C LYS A 70 -12.59 -0.74 -2.58
N LYS A 71 -12.57 -1.84 -3.33
CA LYS A 71 -13.40 -3.02 -3.02
C LYS A 71 -13.07 -3.59 -1.65
N MET A 72 -11.78 -3.73 -1.34
CA MET A 72 -11.34 -4.25 -0.04
C MET A 72 -11.68 -3.31 1.12
N MET A 73 -11.63 -2.00 0.92
CA MET A 73 -12.07 -1.03 1.93
C MET A 73 -13.53 -1.24 2.31
N LEU A 74 -14.40 -1.40 1.32
CA LEU A 74 -15.83 -1.71 1.56
C LEU A 74 -15.98 -3.03 2.29
N THR A 75 -15.24 -4.04 1.88
CA THR A 75 -15.25 -5.38 2.50
C THR A 75 -14.80 -5.31 3.97
N LEU A 76 -13.71 -4.61 4.26
CA LEU A 76 -13.19 -4.45 5.62
C LEU A 76 -14.20 -3.71 6.51
N LYS A 77 -14.81 -2.64 6.02
CA LYS A 77 -15.83 -1.92 6.78
C LYS A 77 -17.04 -2.81 7.09
N LYS A 78 -17.49 -3.58 6.12
CA LYS A 78 -18.63 -4.49 6.29
C LYS A 78 -18.32 -5.63 7.26
N SER A 79 -17.14 -6.25 7.12
CA SER A 79 -16.79 -7.45 7.89
C SER A 79 -16.30 -7.13 9.31
N LEU A 80 -15.53 -6.06 9.49
CA LEU A 80 -14.87 -5.74 10.75
C LEU A 80 -15.53 -4.59 11.52
N LYS A 81 -16.49 -3.90 10.92
CA LYS A 81 -17.18 -2.76 11.54
C LYS A 81 -16.22 -1.63 11.96
N CYS A 82 -15.11 -1.46 11.24
CA CYS A 82 -14.18 -0.35 11.48
C CYS A 82 -14.80 0.99 11.06
N ASP A 83 -14.32 2.07 11.63
CA ASP A 83 -14.86 3.41 11.35
C ASP A 83 -14.43 3.91 9.98
N TYR A 84 -13.16 3.68 9.62
CA TYR A 84 -12.63 3.96 8.29
C TYR A 84 -11.44 3.07 8.00
N VAL A 85 -10.99 3.06 6.75
CA VAL A 85 -9.80 2.32 6.32
C VAL A 85 -8.77 3.31 5.82
N GLN A 86 -7.60 3.31 6.46
CA GLN A 86 -6.46 4.11 6.03
C GLN A 86 -5.75 3.40 4.88
N LEU A 87 -5.41 4.13 3.83
CA LEU A 87 -4.60 3.64 2.73
C LEU A 87 -3.23 4.29 2.78
N SER A 88 -2.17 3.49 2.66
CA SER A 88 -0.80 3.98 2.63
C SER A 88 0.03 3.23 1.61
N VAL A 89 0.90 3.94 0.90
CA VAL A 89 1.92 3.37 0.02
C VAL A 89 3.25 3.96 0.46
N VAL A 90 4.13 3.14 1.00
CA VAL A 90 5.41 3.59 1.58
C VAL A 90 6.58 3.01 0.79
N GLY A 91 6.78 1.68 0.82
CA GLY A 91 7.74 0.98 -0.02
C GLY A 91 9.17 0.92 0.48
N ASN A 92 9.47 1.47 1.65
CA ASN A 92 10.85 1.52 2.17
C ASN A 92 11.28 0.27 2.94
N GLU A 93 10.36 -0.59 3.37
CA GLU A 93 10.68 -1.81 4.11
C GLU A 93 10.84 -3.01 3.20
N VAL A 94 9.87 -3.25 2.32
CA VAL A 94 9.92 -4.33 1.34
C VAL A 94 9.98 -3.73 -0.06
N PRO A 95 11.03 -4.01 -0.85
CA PRO A 95 11.21 -3.45 -2.18
C PRO A 95 10.33 -4.16 -3.23
N HIS A 96 9.03 -4.08 -3.03
CA HIS A 96 8.00 -4.57 -3.91
C HIS A 96 6.76 -3.72 -3.68
N PHE A 97 6.22 -3.09 -4.71
CA PHE A 97 5.06 -2.21 -4.56
C PHE A 97 3.93 -2.91 -3.81
N HIS A 98 3.44 -2.26 -2.77
CA HIS A 98 2.31 -2.75 -2.01
C HIS A 98 1.49 -1.59 -1.43
N ILE A 99 0.19 -1.83 -1.36
CA ILE A 99 -0.77 -0.90 -0.77
C ILE A 99 -1.16 -1.46 0.60
N HIS A 100 -0.99 -0.65 1.65
CA HIS A 100 -1.51 -0.96 2.97
C HIS A 100 -2.96 -0.49 3.09
N LEU A 101 -3.84 -1.37 3.54
CA LEU A 101 -5.19 -1.03 3.96
C LEU A 101 -5.30 -1.36 5.45
N ILE A 102 -5.46 -0.32 6.25
CA ILE A 102 -5.40 -0.42 7.71
C ILE A 102 -6.75 -0.02 8.29
N PRO A 103 -7.53 -0.98 8.82
CA PRO A 103 -8.77 -0.63 9.51
C PRO A 103 -8.49 0.26 10.72
N ARG A 104 -9.26 1.34 10.86
CA ARG A 104 -9.14 2.26 11.98
C ARG A 104 -10.43 2.26 12.77
N TYR A 105 -10.29 2.26 14.09
CA TYR A 105 -11.40 2.17 15.03
C TYR A 105 -11.42 3.40 15.94
N ALA A 106 -12.62 3.86 16.31
CA ALA A 106 -12.77 4.94 17.25
C ALA A 106 -12.04 4.59 18.57
N GLY A 107 -11.24 5.54 19.07
CA GLY A 107 -10.47 5.35 20.27
C GLY A 107 -9.15 4.60 20.09
N ASP A 108 -8.77 4.22 18.85
CA ASP A 108 -7.45 3.68 18.63
C ASP A 108 -6.37 4.78 18.85
N LYS A 109 -5.14 4.34 19.12
CA LYS A 109 -4.05 5.27 19.45
C LYS A 109 -3.38 5.87 18.20
N PHE A 110 -4.13 6.08 17.12
CA PHE A 110 -3.59 6.71 15.92
C PHE A 110 -3.19 8.15 16.24
N ARG A 111 -1.94 8.47 16.00
CA ARG A 111 -1.44 9.83 16.12
C ARG A 111 -1.41 10.46 14.74
N ASN A 112 -1.75 11.74 14.67
CA ASN A 112 -1.61 12.53 13.46
C ASN A 112 -0.15 12.50 12.99
N PHE A 113 0.04 12.56 11.68
CA PHE A 113 1.38 12.68 11.13
C PHE A 113 2.04 13.95 11.64
N PRO A 114 3.36 13.91 11.97
CA PRO A 114 4.07 15.13 12.33
C PRO A 114 4.08 16.09 11.16
N THR A 115 3.91 17.38 11.47
CA THR A 115 3.83 18.42 10.46
C THR A 115 4.93 19.46 10.68
N ILE A 116 5.25 20.18 9.63
CA ILE A 116 6.14 21.35 9.69
C ILE A 116 5.38 22.56 9.16
N GLU A 117 5.92 23.74 9.39
CA GLU A 117 5.40 24.98 8.85
C GLU A 117 6.34 25.52 7.79
N TYR A 118 5.78 26.07 6.73
CA TYR A 118 6.56 26.86 5.79
C TYR A 118 6.95 28.20 6.41
N LYS A 119 8.18 28.64 6.16
CA LYS A 119 8.71 29.93 6.61
C LYS A 119 9.18 30.73 5.40
N ASN A 120 9.15 32.08 5.50
CA ASN A 120 9.77 32.96 4.52
C ASN A 120 9.37 32.66 3.06
N LYS A 121 8.09 32.38 2.80
CA LYS A 121 7.54 32.09 1.46
C LYS A 121 8.15 30.83 0.81
N GLU A 122 8.60 29.88 1.62
CA GLU A 122 9.09 28.58 1.13
C GLU A 122 8.02 27.83 0.33
N ASP A 123 6.76 27.95 0.71
CA ASP A 123 5.62 27.34 0.02
C ASP A 123 5.53 27.78 -1.45
N GLU A 124 5.71 29.08 -1.73
CA GLU A 124 5.71 29.61 -3.09
C GLU A 124 6.91 29.09 -3.89
N LYS A 125 8.08 29.03 -3.27
CA LYS A 125 9.30 28.49 -3.88
C LYS A 125 9.13 27.03 -4.26
N ILE A 126 8.65 26.20 -3.33
CA ILE A 126 8.45 24.76 -3.55
C ILE A 126 7.38 24.52 -4.61
N LYS A 127 6.28 25.28 -4.56
CA LYS A 127 5.23 25.22 -5.59
C LYS A 127 5.81 25.45 -6.99
N ARG A 128 6.60 26.51 -7.18
CA ARG A 128 7.21 26.83 -8.47
C ARG A 128 8.17 25.73 -8.94
N LYS A 129 8.97 25.17 -8.03
CA LYS A 129 9.85 24.03 -8.35
C LYS A 129 9.08 22.83 -8.87
N ILE A 130 8.00 22.49 -8.19
CA ILE A 130 7.16 21.34 -8.56
C ILE A 130 6.51 21.58 -9.93
N ILE A 131 5.91 22.74 -10.14
CA ILE A 131 5.25 23.09 -11.40
C ILE A 131 6.27 23.05 -12.57
N SER A 132 7.48 23.56 -12.35
CA SER A 132 8.53 23.57 -13.37
C SER A 132 9.00 22.18 -13.77
N ALA A 133 8.78 21.18 -12.92
CA ALA A 133 9.16 19.79 -13.18
C ALA A 133 8.03 18.95 -13.78
N LEU A 134 6.81 19.49 -13.90
CA LEU A 134 5.71 18.81 -14.55
C LEU A 134 5.92 18.80 -16.08
#